data_6c527f39a7e32f04d67155728cc9c700
#
_entry.id   6c527f39a7e32f04d67155728cc9c700
#
_cell.length_a   1.000
_cell.length_b   1.000
_cell.length_c   1.000
_cell.angle_alpha   90.00
_cell.angle_beta   90.00
_cell.angle_gamma   90.00
#
_symmetry.space_group_name_H-M   'P 1'
#
loop_
_entity.id
_entity.type
_entity.pdbx_description
1 polymer ?
#
loop_
_entity_poly.entity_id
_entity_poly.type
_entity_poly.pdbx_seq_one_letter_code
_entity_poly.pdbx_strand_id
1 'polypeptide(L)'
;MPALNADYSNLNYDEMAAQIGLKAKHMPMLIGSFLEESEKIMPALKNALDTDNFTEIAAQAHSLKGSAGNLRFTEVYEMAKEMELNAQDSQSDFDYSANFEALKVAIATIPN
;
A
#
# COMPACT_ATOMS: atom_id res chain seq x y z
N MET A 1 10.47 9.17 4.99
CA MET A 1 9.29 9.87 5.55
C MET A 1 8.02 9.36 4.90
N PRO A 2 7.00 9.00 5.68
CA PRO A 2 5.72 8.59 5.10
C PRO A 2 5.07 9.74 4.32
N ALA A 3 4.33 9.41 3.28
CA ALA A 3 3.59 10.38 2.48
C ALA A 3 2.27 10.71 3.19
N LEU A 4 2.33 11.57 4.19
CA LEU A 4 1.21 11.85 5.11
C LEU A 4 -0.04 12.43 4.45
N ASN A 5 0.12 13.00 3.25
CA ASN A 5 -0.98 13.69 2.57
C ASN A 5 -1.46 12.98 1.30
N ALA A 6 -1.20 11.68 1.21
CA ALA A 6 -1.67 10.89 0.07
C ALA A 6 -3.20 10.87 0.05
N ASP A 7 -3.78 11.27 -1.07
CA ASP A 7 -5.23 11.38 -1.23
C ASP A 7 -5.65 10.87 -2.60
N TYR A 8 -6.37 9.76 -2.62
CA TYR A 8 -6.85 9.12 -3.85
C TYR A 8 -8.34 9.33 -4.08
N SER A 9 -8.95 10.32 -3.40
CA SER A 9 -10.39 10.55 -3.50
C SER A 9 -10.84 11.06 -4.87
N ASN A 10 -9.93 11.64 -5.66
CA ASN A 10 -10.23 12.22 -6.98
C ASN A 10 -9.47 11.49 -8.09
N LEU A 11 -9.68 10.19 -8.22
CA LEU A 11 -9.02 9.39 -9.25
C LEU A 11 -9.57 9.69 -10.64
N ASN A 12 -8.68 9.81 -11.62
CA ASN A 12 -9.04 9.91 -13.04
C ASN A 12 -8.86 8.53 -13.67
N TYR A 13 -9.95 7.80 -13.86
CA TYR A 13 -9.90 6.42 -14.35
C TYR A 13 -9.34 6.31 -15.76
N ASP A 14 -9.63 7.27 -16.63
CA ASP A 14 -9.08 7.28 -18.01
C ASP A 14 -7.56 7.36 -17.98
N GLU A 15 -7.03 8.25 -17.15
CA GLU A 15 -5.60 8.48 -17.03
C GLU A 15 -4.91 7.28 -16.38
N MET A 16 -5.48 6.73 -15.31
CA MET A 16 -4.96 5.54 -14.65
C MET A 16 -4.92 4.34 -15.60
N ALA A 17 -6.02 4.11 -16.33
CA ALA A 17 -6.11 3.00 -17.26
C ALA A 17 -5.07 3.13 -18.38
N ALA A 18 -4.89 4.36 -18.90
CA ALA A 18 -3.91 4.62 -19.94
C ALA A 18 -2.48 4.28 -19.49
N GLN A 19 -2.15 4.59 -18.24
CA GLN A 19 -0.81 4.31 -17.68
C GLN A 19 -0.50 2.82 -17.59
N ILE A 20 -1.52 1.97 -17.47
CA ILE A 20 -1.34 0.52 -17.32
C ILE A 20 -1.86 -0.27 -18.52
N GLY A 21 -2.16 0.42 -19.64
CA GLY A 21 -2.56 -0.24 -20.87
C GLY A 21 -3.95 -0.86 -20.87
N LEU A 22 -4.85 -0.31 -20.06
CA LEU A 22 -6.23 -0.80 -19.93
C LEU A 22 -7.23 0.29 -20.25
N LYS A 23 -8.51 -0.02 -20.13
CA LYS A 23 -9.60 0.93 -20.34
C LYS A 23 -10.22 1.33 -19.00
N ALA A 24 -10.77 2.54 -18.94
CA ALA A 24 -11.37 3.08 -17.72
C ALA A 24 -12.43 2.17 -17.12
N LYS A 25 -13.19 1.45 -17.94
CA LYS A 25 -14.24 0.55 -17.49
C LYS A 25 -13.74 -0.61 -16.61
N HIS A 26 -12.44 -0.93 -16.71
CA HIS A 26 -11.83 -2.00 -15.91
C HIS A 26 -11.38 -1.52 -14.53
N MET A 27 -11.27 -0.21 -14.33
CA MET A 27 -10.69 0.34 -13.10
C MET A 27 -11.47 0.04 -11.84
N PRO A 28 -12.83 0.15 -11.81
CA PRO A 28 -13.55 -0.16 -10.57
C PRO A 28 -13.30 -1.57 -10.06
N MET A 29 -13.23 -2.57 -10.96
CA MET A 29 -12.97 -3.95 -10.58
C MET A 29 -11.55 -4.12 -10.03
N LEU A 30 -10.57 -3.51 -10.69
CA LEU A 30 -9.16 -3.60 -10.27
C LEU A 30 -8.95 -2.91 -8.91
N ILE A 31 -9.56 -1.75 -8.73
CA ILE A 31 -9.51 -1.03 -7.46
C ILE A 31 -10.18 -1.86 -6.35
N GLY A 32 -11.33 -2.46 -6.65
CA GLY A 32 -12.01 -3.34 -5.71
C GLY A 32 -11.13 -4.52 -5.28
N SER A 33 -10.43 -5.14 -6.23
CA SER A 33 -9.50 -6.23 -5.94
C SER A 33 -8.34 -5.76 -5.06
N PHE A 34 -7.79 -4.57 -5.33
CA PHE A 34 -6.76 -3.99 -4.49
C PHE A 34 -7.24 -3.79 -3.07
N LEU A 35 -8.45 -3.24 -2.91
CA LEU A 35 -9.02 -2.99 -1.58
C LEU A 35 -9.29 -4.30 -0.82
N GLU A 36 -9.75 -5.35 -1.51
CA GLU A 36 -9.91 -6.66 -0.90
C GLU A 36 -8.59 -7.23 -0.39
N GLU A 37 -7.53 -7.12 -1.21
CA GLU A 37 -6.20 -7.56 -0.79
C GLU A 37 -5.70 -6.75 0.40
N SER A 38 -5.91 -5.44 0.39
CA SER A 38 -5.52 -4.56 1.50
C SER A 38 -6.19 -4.98 2.81
N GLU A 39 -7.47 -5.36 2.74
CA GLU A 39 -8.22 -5.82 3.92
C GLU A 39 -7.61 -7.06 4.56
N LYS A 40 -6.88 -7.86 3.78
CA LYS A 40 -6.16 -9.04 4.29
C LYS A 40 -4.75 -8.69 4.74
N ILE A 41 -4.08 -7.85 3.95
CA ILE A 41 -2.68 -7.48 4.21
C ILE A 41 -2.55 -6.62 5.47
N MET A 42 -3.40 -5.61 5.62
CA MET A 42 -3.23 -4.64 6.72
C MET A 42 -3.36 -5.28 8.11
N PRO A 43 -4.34 -6.17 8.39
CA PRO A 43 -4.37 -6.85 9.69
C PRO A 43 -3.16 -7.75 9.92
N ALA A 44 -2.70 -8.47 8.89
CA ALA A 44 -1.51 -9.34 8.99
C ALA A 44 -0.27 -8.50 9.26
N LEU A 45 -0.15 -7.35 8.59
CA LEU A 45 0.94 -6.42 8.80
C LEU A 45 0.93 -5.86 10.22
N LYS A 46 -0.24 -5.46 10.71
CA LYS A 46 -0.39 -4.97 12.08
C LYS A 46 0.07 -6.00 13.10
N ASN A 47 -0.33 -7.26 12.92
CA ASN A 47 0.10 -8.34 13.81
C ASN A 47 1.62 -8.53 13.77
N ALA A 48 2.21 -8.47 12.58
CA ALA A 48 3.66 -8.60 12.43
C ALA A 48 4.41 -7.44 13.11
N LEU A 49 3.85 -6.24 13.04
CA LEU A 49 4.43 -5.07 13.71
C LEU A 49 4.34 -5.21 15.23
N ASP A 50 3.20 -5.71 15.74
CA ASP A 50 2.99 -5.88 17.17
C ASP A 50 3.90 -6.95 17.78
N THR A 51 4.37 -7.90 16.97
CA THR A 51 5.24 -8.99 17.40
C THR A 51 6.69 -8.83 16.97
N ASP A 52 7.05 -7.69 16.38
CA ASP A 52 8.39 -7.41 15.84
C ASP A 52 8.91 -8.52 14.93
N ASN A 53 8.01 -9.09 14.14
CA ASN A 53 8.36 -10.15 13.19
C ASN A 53 8.80 -9.53 11.86
N PHE A 54 10.08 -9.19 11.76
CA PHE A 54 10.63 -8.47 10.61
C PHE A 54 10.48 -9.24 9.30
N THR A 55 10.60 -10.56 9.34
CA THR A 55 10.39 -11.39 8.14
C THR A 55 8.97 -11.24 7.61
N GLU A 56 7.99 -11.29 8.49
CA GLU A 56 6.58 -11.16 8.11
C GLU A 56 6.23 -9.72 7.71
N ILE A 57 6.81 -8.72 8.39
CA ILE A 57 6.63 -7.32 8.00
C ILE A 57 7.10 -7.12 6.55
N ALA A 58 8.29 -7.63 6.23
CA ALA A 58 8.82 -7.53 4.87
C ALA A 58 7.93 -8.24 3.85
N ALA A 59 7.42 -9.42 4.19
CA ALA A 59 6.56 -10.19 3.28
C ALA A 59 5.24 -9.47 2.99
N GLN A 60 4.58 -8.95 4.02
CA GLN A 60 3.31 -8.25 3.85
C GLN A 60 3.49 -6.91 3.14
N ALA A 61 4.54 -6.17 3.49
CA ALA A 61 4.87 -4.91 2.81
C ALA A 61 5.18 -5.16 1.33
N HIS A 62 5.88 -6.25 1.00
CA HIS A 62 6.16 -6.62 -0.38
C HIS A 62 4.87 -6.86 -1.18
N SER A 63 3.92 -7.59 -0.59
CA SER A 63 2.63 -7.85 -1.23
C SER A 63 1.86 -6.55 -1.50
N LEU A 64 1.82 -5.66 -0.51
CA LEU A 64 1.14 -4.37 -0.66
C LEU A 64 1.82 -3.51 -1.73
N LYS A 65 3.15 -3.48 -1.72
CA LYS A 65 3.94 -2.76 -2.70
C LYS A 65 3.59 -3.20 -4.12
N GLY A 66 3.57 -4.52 -4.35
CA GLY A 66 3.25 -5.07 -5.67
C GLY A 66 1.85 -4.70 -6.14
N SER A 67 0.87 -4.85 -5.28
CA SER A 67 -0.52 -4.52 -5.60
C SER A 67 -0.70 -3.03 -5.90
N ALA A 68 -0.11 -2.17 -5.08
CA ALA A 68 -0.19 -0.72 -5.27
C ALA A 68 0.53 -0.27 -6.53
N GLY A 69 1.68 -0.87 -6.82
CA GLY A 69 2.46 -0.55 -8.02
C GLY A 69 1.70 -0.86 -9.30
N ASN A 70 0.94 -1.94 -9.31
CA ASN A 70 0.15 -2.34 -10.48
C ASN A 70 -0.90 -1.28 -10.85
N LEU A 71 -1.42 -0.56 -9.87
CA LEU A 71 -2.45 0.47 -10.10
C LEU A 71 -1.89 1.89 -10.02
N ARG A 72 -0.57 2.03 -9.88
CA ARG A 72 0.11 3.33 -9.80
C ARG A 72 -0.30 4.16 -8.58
N PHE A 73 -0.64 3.50 -7.47
CA PHE A 73 -0.80 4.18 -6.18
C PHE A 73 0.59 4.46 -5.61
N THR A 74 1.24 5.46 -6.18
CA THR A 74 2.67 5.73 -5.97
C THR A 74 3.04 5.94 -4.51
N GLU A 75 2.25 6.70 -3.76
CA GLU A 75 2.53 6.97 -2.35
C GLU A 75 2.46 5.70 -1.51
N VAL A 76 1.43 4.87 -1.75
CA VAL A 76 1.32 3.58 -1.06
C VAL A 76 2.50 2.67 -1.44
N TYR A 77 2.84 2.63 -2.73
CA TYR A 77 3.99 1.87 -3.22
C TYR A 77 5.28 2.28 -2.50
N GLU A 78 5.57 3.58 -2.44
CA GLU A 78 6.80 4.07 -1.84
C GLU A 78 6.85 3.80 -0.33
N MET A 79 5.74 4.00 0.37
CA MET A 79 5.68 3.71 1.81
C MET A 79 5.86 2.23 2.10
N ALA A 80 5.23 1.36 1.31
CA ALA A 80 5.36 -0.08 1.46
C ALA A 80 6.78 -0.54 1.15
N LYS A 81 7.41 0.02 0.12
CA LYS A 81 8.79 -0.26 -0.25
C LYS A 81 9.75 0.11 0.87
N GLU A 82 9.58 1.29 1.47
CA GLU A 82 10.41 1.75 2.57
C GLU A 82 10.29 0.80 3.77
N MET A 83 9.07 0.40 4.10
CA MET A 83 8.83 -0.56 5.19
C MET A 83 9.48 -1.91 4.90
N GLU A 84 9.33 -2.41 3.69
CA GLU A 84 9.94 -3.68 3.27
C GLU A 84 11.45 -3.67 3.42
N LEU A 85 12.11 -2.63 2.90
CA LEU A 85 13.57 -2.53 2.93
C LEU A 85 14.10 -2.43 4.36
N ASN A 86 13.46 -1.63 5.21
CA ASN A 86 13.86 -1.52 6.61
C ASN A 86 13.66 -2.84 7.36
N ALA A 87 12.56 -3.55 7.09
CA ALA A 87 12.29 -4.83 7.74
C ALA A 87 13.27 -5.92 7.29
N GLN A 88 13.67 -5.92 6.01
CA GLN A 88 14.68 -6.85 5.48
C GLN A 88 16.02 -6.67 6.18
N ASP A 89 16.36 -5.45 6.57
CA ASP A 89 17.59 -5.14 7.29
C ASP A 89 17.39 -5.21 8.82
N SER A 90 16.23 -5.66 9.27
CA SER A 90 15.86 -5.75 10.69
C SER A 90 16.07 -4.44 11.44
N GLN A 91 15.74 -3.31 10.77
CA GLN A 91 15.91 -1.98 11.36
C GLN A 91 14.80 -1.72 12.37
N SER A 92 15.16 -1.69 13.64
CA SER A 92 14.19 -1.47 14.72
C SER A 92 13.92 0.01 14.99
N ASP A 93 14.77 0.89 14.49
CA ASP A 93 14.65 2.34 14.69
C ASP A 93 13.81 3.04 13.62
N PHE A 94 13.36 2.32 12.59
CA PHE A 94 12.43 2.85 11.61
C PHE A 94 11.04 2.97 12.27
N ASP A 95 10.35 4.07 12.02
CA ASP A 95 9.02 4.29 12.61
C ASP A 95 7.95 3.54 11.82
N TYR A 96 7.83 2.24 12.09
CA TYR A 96 6.85 1.38 11.44
C TYR A 96 5.42 1.81 11.74
N SER A 97 5.17 2.27 12.95
CA SER A 97 3.84 2.69 13.37
C SER A 97 3.34 3.89 12.57
N ALA A 98 4.19 4.90 12.40
CA ALA A 98 3.83 6.09 11.62
C ALA A 98 3.61 5.73 10.15
N ASN A 99 4.48 4.85 9.60
CA ASN A 99 4.36 4.40 8.22
C ASN A 99 3.06 3.59 8.02
N PHE A 100 2.74 2.70 8.97
CA PHE A 100 1.52 1.91 8.93
C PHE A 100 0.27 2.80 8.96
N GLU A 101 0.23 3.80 9.84
CA GLU A 101 -0.89 4.72 9.93
C GLU A 101 -1.05 5.55 8.65
N ALA A 102 0.06 5.98 8.04
CA ALA A 102 0.03 6.71 6.78
C ALA A 102 -0.51 5.83 5.65
N LEU A 103 -0.11 4.55 5.60
CA LEU A 103 -0.64 3.59 4.64
C LEU A 103 -2.15 3.41 4.82
N LYS A 104 -2.59 3.24 6.06
CA LYS A 104 -4.00 3.05 6.40
C LYS A 104 -4.84 4.24 5.96
N VAL A 105 -4.38 5.46 6.25
CA VAL A 105 -5.08 6.69 5.87
C VAL A 105 -5.14 6.83 4.36
N ALA A 106 -4.02 6.60 3.66
CA ALA A 106 -3.96 6.71 2.20
C ALA A 106 -4.92 5.74 1.53
N ILE A 107 -4.94 4.48 1.96
CA ILE A 107 -5.83 3.46 1.41
C ILE A 107 -7.29 3.82 1.65
N ALA A 108 -7.59 4.40 2.82
CA ALA A 108 -8.95 4.81 3.17
C ALA A 108 -9.51 5.92 2.27
N THR A 109 -8.66 6.66 1.57
CA THR A 109 -9.11 7.71 0.64
C THR A 109 -9.54 7.15 -0.71
N ILE A 110 -9.22 5.90 -1.02
CA ILE A 110 -9.52 5.29 -2.33
C ILE A 110 -11.03 5.03 -2.44
N PRO A 111 -11.71 5.62 -3.45
CA PRO A 111 -13.14 5.37 -3.62
C PRO A 111 -13.40 4.00 -4.25
N ASN A 112 -14.54 3.43 -3.89
CA ASN A 112 -14.97 2.17 -4.49
C ASN A 112 -16.48 2.07 -4.50
#